data_1702b7a06fc01c2a8f9af97f0cc70fc0
#
_entry.id   1702b7a06fc01c2a8f9af97f0cc70fc0
#
_cell.length_a   1.000
_cell.length_b   1.000
_cell.length_c   1.000
_cell.angle_alpha   90.00
_cell.angle_beta   90.00
_cell.angle_gamma   90.00
#
_symmetry.space_group_name_H-M   'P 1'
#
loop_
_entity.id
_entity.type
_entity.pdbx_description
1 polymer ?
#
loop_
_entity_poly.entity_id
_entity_poly.type
_entity_poly.pdbx_seq_one_letter_code
_entity_poly.pdbx_strand_id
1 'polypeptide(L)'
;MNGFVVGGVSSGVGKTVATLAIIRALDEAGYAVQPAKAGPDFIDPSHHEVIAGRPSRTLDLWLEGPDGVARNYARGEGEVCVVEGVMGLYDGDCSSTAMVAEALDLPVVLVVDAKAGMESVAATAYGFRKYAAAIGREIDVAGVIAQRAHGGRHEQGIRDALPEELEYFGRIPPSSELEIQDRHLGLEMGEEAALPHEALSEAADHLDTERFVDVARAPPQVELASTDM
;
A
#
# COMPACT_ATOMS: atom_id res chain seq x y z
N MET A 1 5.57 -2.50 15.94
CA MET A 1 5.57 -3.15 14.62
C MET A 1 5.92 -2.11 13.58
N ASN A 2 6.91 -2.39 12.74
CA ASN A 2 7.24 -1.53 11.61
C ASN A 2 6.19 -1.65 10.51
N GLY A 3 6.02 -0.61 9.68
CA GLY A 3 5.10 -0.69 8.56
C GLY A 3 5.26 0.45 7.57
N PHE A 4 4.46 0.39 6.52
CA PHE A 4 4.39 1.39 5.46
C PHE A 4 2.98 1.42 4.86
N VAL A 5 2.69 2.47 4.11
CA VAL A 5 1.41 2.68 3.45
C VAL A 5 1.55 2.48 1.94
N VAL A 6 0.66 1.71 1.35
CA VAL A 6 0.54 1.56 -0.11
C VAL A 6 -0.45 2.59 -0.62
N GLY A 7 0.06 3.72 -1.09
CA GLY A 7 -0.74 4.79 -1.68
C GLY A 7 -0.94 4.62 -3.18
N GLY A 8 -1.91 5.29 -3.76
CA GLY A 8 -2.10 5.31 -5.21
C GLY A 8 -2.21 6.72 -5.77
N VAL A 9 -1.85 6.90 -7.02
CA VAL A 9 -2.02 8.19 -7.72
C VAL A 9 -3.50 8.51 -8.00
N SER A 10 -4.37 7.50 -7.98
CA SER A 10 -5.81 7.65 -8.17
C SER A 10 -6.57 6.43 -7.67
N SER A 11 -7.91 6.51 -7.63
CA SER A 11 -8.76 5.33 -7.53
C SER A 11 -8.57 4.44 -8.77
N GLY A 12 -8.68 3.12 -8.61
CA GLY A 12 -8.55 2.15 -9.71
C GLY A 12 -7.14 1.97 -10.27
N VAL A 13 -6.11 2.57 -9.68
CA VAL A 13 -4.71 2.42 -10.15
C VAL A 13 -4.12 1.03 -9.90
N GLY A 14 -4.81 0.17 -9.15
CA GLY A 14 -4.36 -1.20 -8.82
C GLY A 14 -3.69 -1.33 -7.45
N LYS A 15 -4.04 -0.46 -6.48
CA LYS A 15 -3.52 -0.55 -5.10
C LYS A 15 -3.77 -1.91 -4.47
N THR A 16 -4.99 -2.43 -4.59
CA THR A 16 -5.36 -3.72 -3.97
C THR A 16 -4.50 -4.85 -4.52
N VAL A 17 -4.34 -4.94 -5.83
CA VAL A 17 -3.45 -5.95 -6.46
C VAL A 17 -2.00 -5.78 -5.97
N ALA A 18 -1.49 -4.56 -5.95
CA ALA A 18 -0.14 -4.28 -5.47
C ALA A 18 0.02 -4.66 -3.97
N THR A 19 -0.97 -4.34 -3.14
CA THR A 19 -0.98 -4.70 -1.71
C THR A 19 -0.97 -6.20 -1.51
N LEU A 20 -1.81 -6.94 -2.25
CA LEU A 20 -1.87 -8.40 -2.16
C LEU A 20 -0.55 -9.05 -2.63
N ALA A 21 0.06 -8.54 -3.70
CA ALA A 21 1.37 -9.00 -4.16
C ALA A 21 2.49 -8.70 -3.15
N ILE A 22 2.45 -7.54 -2.48
CA ILE A 22 3.40 -7.20 -1.40
C ILE A 22 3.22 -8.15 -0.21
N ILE A 23 1.98 -8.36 0.24
CA ILE A 23 1.69 -9.28 1.34
C ILE A 23 2.23 -10.67 1.00
N ARG A 24 2.00 -11.12 -0.23
CA ARG A 24 2.48 -12.41 -0.73
C ARG A 24 4.01 -12.47 -0.76
N ALA A 25 4.70 -11.46 -1.29
CA ALA A 25 6.16 -11.39 -1.34
C ALA A 25 6.79 -11.46 0.06
N LEU A 26 6.24 -10.71 1.01
CA LEU A 26 6.70 -10.70 2.40
C LEU A 26 6.44 -12.04 3.10
N ASP A 27 5.28 -12.66 2.89
CA ASP A 27 4.94 -13.98 3.45
C ASP A 27 5.88 -15.07 2.91
N GLU A 28 6.14 -15.09 1.60
CA GLU A 28 7.10 -16.02 0.96
C GLU A 28 8.54 -15.82 1.45
N ALA A 29 8.90 -14.60 1.83
CA ALA A 29 10.18 -14.29 2.48
C ALA A 29 10.22 -14.65 3.98
N GLY A 30 9.11 -15.14 4.54
CA GLY A 30 9.00 -15.63 5.91
C GLY A 30 8.59 -14.58 6.95
N TYR A 31 8.15 -13.38 6.53
CA TYR A 31 7.67 -12.36 7.46
C TYR A 31 6.20 -12.57 7.84
N ALA A 32 5.88 -12.42 9.12
CA ALA A 32 4.50 -12.37 9.57
C ALA A 32 3.89 -11.00 9.24
N VAL A 33 3.06 -10.93 8.18
CA VAL A 33 2.47 -9.67 7.71
C VAL A 33 1.17 -9.35 8.43
N GLN A 34 1.04 -8.15 9.00
CA GLN A 34 -0.23 -7.59 9.45
C GLN A 34 -0.81 -6.69 8.37
N PRO A 35 -1.89 -7.10 7.71
CA PRO A 35 -2.58 -6.20 6.78
C PRO A 35 -3.42 -5.17 7.51
N ALA A 36 -3.55 -3.99 6.91
CA ALA A 36 -4.46 -2.96 7.36
C ALA A 36 -5.03 -2.19 6.15
N LYS A 37 -6.18 -1.54 6.35
CA LYS A 37 -6.86 -0.73 5.34
C LYS A 37 -7.15 0.65 5.90
N ALA A 38 -6.76 1.70 5.17
CA ALA A 38 -7.19 3.06 5.44
C ALA A 38 -8.64 3.22 4.97
N GLY A 39 -9.49 3.80 5.86
CA GLY A 39 -10.90 4.02 5.59
C GLY A 39 -11.81 2.79 5.83
N PRO A 40 -13.15 3.01 5.82
CA PRO A 40 -14.15 2.02 6.20
C PRO A 40 -14.52 1.13 4.99
N ASP A 41 -13.62 0.27 4.58
CA ASP A 41 -13.81 -0.72 3.51
C ASP A 41 -13.92 -2.13 4.11
N PHE A 42 -14.73 -2.99 3.52
CA PHE A 42 -14.90 -4.39 3.94
C PHE A 42 -14.46 -5.38 2.85
N ILE A 43 -14.32 -4.93 1.61
CA ILE A 43 -13.99 -5.80 0.47
C ILE A 43 -12.48 -6.03 0.43
N ASP A 44 -11.69 -4.96 0.31
CA ASP A 44 -10.22 -5.07 0.29
C ASP A 44 -9.68 -5.81 1.53
N PRO A 45 -10.17 -5.53 2.78
CA PRO A 45 -9.82 -6.32 3.96
C PRO A 45 -10.06 -7.81 3.84
N SER A 46 -11.14 -8.25 3.19
CA SER A 46 -11.42 -9.68 3.01
C SER A 46 -10.40 -10.38 2.09
N HIS A 47 -9.93 -9.68 1.06
CA HIS A 47 -8.84 -10.17 0.21
C HIS A 47 -7.50 -10.22 0.97
N HIS A 48 -7.22 -9.20 1.80
CA HIS A 48 -6.04 -9.20 2.67
C HIS A 48 -6.01 -10.40 3.60
N GLU A 49 -7.15 -10.72 4.22
CA GLU A 49 -7.27 -11.82 5.18
C GLU A 49 -6.98 -13.17 4.53
N VAL A 50 -7.48 -13.40 3.31
CA VAL A 50 -7.23 -14.64 2.55
C VAL A 50 -5.73 -14.83 2.29
N ILE A 51 -4.99 -13.75 1.95
CA ILE A 51 -3.57 -13.87 1.61
C ILE A 51 -2.68 -13.88 2.86
N ALA A 52 -2.96 -13.02 3.85
CA ALA A 52 -2.15 -12.90 5.06
C ALA A 52 -2.47 -13.95 6.14
N GLY A 53 -3.59 -14.67 6.01
CA GLY A 53 -4.06 -15.63 7.02
C GLY A 53 -4.42 -14.99 8.37
N ARG A 54 -4.69 -13.68 8.39
CA ARG A 54 -5.08 -12.93 9.60
C ARG A 54 -5.95 -11.72 9.24
N PRO A 55 -6.82 -11.28 10.18
CA PRO A 55 -7.73 -10.16 9.95
C PRO A 55 -6.99 -8.87 9.61
N SER A 56 -7.50 -8.15 8.62
CA SER A 56 -7.05 -6.81 8.29
C SER A 56 -7.58 -5.78 9.29
N ARG A 57 -6.75 -4.80 9.67
CA ARG A 57 -7.13 -3.71 10.57
C ARG A 57 -7.75 -2.56 9.79
N THR A 58 -8.85 -2.01 10.26
CA THR A 58 -9.44 -0.79 9.71
C THR A 58 -8.85 0.44 10.41
N LEU A 59 -8.24 1.35 9.66
CA LEU A 59 -7.61 2.56 10.16
C LEU A 59 -8.34 3.79 9.59
N ASP A 60 -9.27 4.34 10.36
CA ASP A 60 -10.11 5.45 9.91
C ASP A 60 -10.07 6.62 10.89
N LEU A 61 -9.47 7.73 10.46
CA LEU A 61 -9.32 8.94 11.27
C LEU A 61 -10.65 9.61 11.61
N TRP A 62 -11.67 9.48 10.74
CA TRP A 62 -12.98 10.05 10.99
C TRP A 62 -13.75 9.28 12.06
N LEU A 63 -13.65 7.95 12.07
CA LEU A 63 -14.33 7.07 13.03
C LEU A 63 -13.61 6.99 14.37
N GLU A 64 -12.27 6.95 14.36
CA GLU A 64 -11.46 6.59 15.53
C GLU A 64 -10.61 7.75 16.06
N GLY A 65 -10.42 8.80 15.26
CA GLY A 65 -9.44 9.86 15.52
C GLY A 65 -7.99 9.36 15.49
N PRO A 66 -7.00 10.26 15.58
CA PRO A 66 -5.58 9.89 15.49
C PRO A 66 -5.15 8.87 16.57
N ASP A 67 -5.59 9.06 17.81
CA ASP A 67 -5.27 8.16 18.92
C ASP A 67 -5.92 6.79 18.76
N GLY A 68 -7.13 6.73 18.19
CA GLY A 68 -7.83 5.48 17.89
C GLY A 68 -7.11 4.68 16.81
N VAL A 69 -6.75 5.34 15.72
CA VAL A 69 -5.96 4.75 14.62
C VAL A 69 -4.62 4.21 15.14
N ALA A 70 -3.89 5.00 15.94
CA ALA A 70 -2.62 4.56 16.51
C ALA A 70 -2.78 3.35 17.45
N ARG A 71 -3.81 3.34 18.30
CA ARG A 71 -4.13 2.18 19.16
C ARG A 71 -4.53 0.96 18.35
N ASN A 72 -5.32 1.13 17.28
CA ASN A 72 -5.73 0.03 16.43
C ASN A 72 -4.53 -0.56 15.66
N TYR A 73 -3.66 0.29 15.13
CA TYR A 73 -2.39 -0.12 14.53
C TYR A 73 -1.51 -0.92 15.53
N ALA A 74 -1.35 -0.42 16.75
CA ALA A 74 -0.52 -1.04 17.78
C ALA A 74 -1.03 -2.43 18.24
N ARG A 75 -2.30 -2.75 17.99
CA ARG A 75 -2.90 -4.08 18.28
C ARG A 75 -2.61 -5.12 17.19
N GLY A 76 -1.94 -4.75 16.12
CA GLY A 76 -1.52 -5.68 15.07
C GLY A 76 -0.49 -6.69 15.61
N GLU A 77 -0.54 -7.91 15.08
CA GLU A 77 0.26 -9.06 15.55
C GLU A 77 1.24 -9.57 14.49
N GLY A 78 1.78 -8.67 13.66
CA GLY A 78 2.76 -8.98 12.63
C GLY A 78 4.16 -8.45 12.94
N GLU A 79 5.11 -8.83 12.12
CA GLU A 79 6.46 -8.24 12.10
C GLU A 79 6.47 -6.97 11.26
N VAL A 80 5.72 -6.99 10.13
CA VAL A 80 5.58 -5.86 9.20
C VAL A 80 4.09 -5.57 8.97
N CYS A 81 3.69 -4.30 9.07
CA CYS A 81 2.34 -3.86 8.72
C CYS A 81 2.30 -3.27 7.31
N VAL A 82 1.41 -3.79 6.48
CA VAL A 82 1.12 -3.25 5.16
C VAL A 82 -0.25 -2.58 5.19
N VAL A 83 -0.28 -1.25 5.08
CA VAL A 83 -1.52 -0.46 5.13
C VAL A 83 -1.95 -0.12 3.71
N GLU A 84 -3.01 -0.71 3.22
CA GLU A 84 -3.59 -0.29 1.94
C GLU A 84 -4.34 1.02 2.06
N GLY A 85 -4.02 1.97 1.18
CA GLY A 85 -4.67 3.27 1.09
C GLY A 85 -6.05 3.22 0.43
N VAL A 86 -6.80 4.29 0.59
CA VAL A 86 -8.10 4.53 -0.03
C VAL A 86 -7.98 5.60 -1.13
N MET A 87 -8.71 5.47 -2.23
CA MET A 87 -8.73 6.44 -3.35
C MET A 87 -7.32 6.82 -3.86
N GLY A 88 -7.10 8.05 -4.30
CA GLY A 88 -5.77 8.61 -4.49
C GLY A 88 -5.16 9.06 -3.16
N LEU A 89 -3.82 9.15 -3.10
CA LEU A 89 -3.07 9.42 -1.87
C LEU A 89 -3.61 10.63 -1.08
N TYR A 90 -3.92 11.71 -1.78
CA TYR A 90 -4.37 12.97 -1.18
C TYR A 90 -5.89 13.17 -1.22
N ASP A 91 -6.64 12.24 -1.81
CA ASP A 91 -8.09 12.36 -1.97
C ASP A 91 -8.83 12.00 -0.68
N GLY A 92 -9.76 12.85 -0.27
CA GLY A 92 -10.58 12.69 0.91
C GLY A 92 -10.41 13.81 1.93
N ASP A 93 -11.55 14.27 2.46
CA ASP A 93 -11.59 15.46 3.33
C ASP A 93 -11.24 15.17 4.79
N CYS A 94 -11.55 13.96 5.29
CA CYS A 94 -11.49 13.63 6.71
C CYS A 94 -10.55 12.46 7.05
N SER A 95 -10.27 11.57 6.11
CA SER A 95 -9.47 10.35 6.35
C SER A 95 -8.82 9.88 5.03
N SER A 96 -8.04 10.77 4.38
CA SER A 96 -7.28 10.38 3.20
C SER A 96 -6.13 9.43 3.57
N THR A 97 -5.62 8.69 2.58
CA THR A 97 -4.42 7.86 2.74
C THR A 97 -3.24 8.67 3.30
N ALA A 98 -3.03 9.89 2.80
CA ALA A 98 -1.99 10.79 3.27
C ALA A 98 -2.17 11.16 4.75
N MET A 99 -3.40 11.42 5.19
CA MET A 99 -3.68 11.75 6.60
C MET A 99 -3.40 10.56 7.53
N VAL A 100 -3.71 9.35 7.11
CA VAL A 100 -3.40 8.13 7.88
C VAL A 100 -1.89 7.90 7.95
N ALA A 101 -1.18 8.08 6.82
CA ALA A 101 0.28 7.98 6.78
C ALA A 101 0.95 8.99 7.70
N GLU A 102 0.50 10.27 7.68
CA GLU A 102 0.99 11.34 8.54
C GLU A 102 0.72 11.07 10.03
N ALA A 103 -0.52 10.64 10.38
CA ALA A 103 -0.89 10.36 11.76
C ALA A 103 -0.09 9.21 12.38
N LEU A 104 0.37 8.26 11.56
CA LEU A 104 1.19 7.13 11.99
C LEU A 104 2.68 7.33 11.71
N ASP A 105 3.08 8.44 11.09
CA ASP A 105 4.46 8.69 10.61
C ASP A 105 5.02 7.51 9.80
N LEU A 106 4.19 6.95 8.93
CA LEU A 106 4.58 5.83 8.07
C LEU A 106 4.99 6.31 6.68
N PRO A 107 6.05 5.73 6.08
CA PRO A 107 6.42 6.01 4.70
C PRO A 107 5.36 5.50 3.74
N VAL A 108 5.24 6.16 2.60
CA VAL A 108 4.31 5.79 1.53
C VAL A 108 5.06 5.20 0.35
N VAL A 109 4.69 4.00 -0.05
CA VAL A 109 5.06 3.39 -1.33
C VAL A 109 3.94 3.69 -2.32
N LEU A 110 4.23 4.43 -3.37
CA LEU A 110 3.23 4.94 -4.30
C LEU A 110 3.03 4.00 -5.50
N VAL A 111 1.81 3.55 -5.71
CA VAL A 111 1.42 2.78 -6.91
C VAL A 111 1.11 3.75 -8.04
N VAL A 112 1.86 3.64 -9.15
CA VAL A 112 1.73 4.48 -10.34
C VAL A 112 1.46 3.59 -11.56
N ASP A 113 0.44 3.93 -12.35
CA ASP A 113 0.18 3.23 -13.60
C ASP A 113 1.29 3.49 -14.63
N ALA A 114 1.96 2.44 -15.04
CA ALA A 114 3.07 2.47 -15.99
C ALA A 114 2.72 1.88 -17.35
N LYS A 115 1.46 1.52 -17.61
CA LYS A 115 1.01 0.85 -18.85
C LYS A 115 1.53 1.54 -20.13
N ALA A 116 1.66 2.86 -20.13
CA ALA A 116 2.04 3.66 -21.29
C ALA A 116 3.07 4.76 -20.97
N GLY A 117 3.82 4.62 -19.86
CA GLY A 117 4.79 5.62 -19.44
C GLY A 117 6.10 5.03 -18.94
N MET A 118 7.18 5.78 -19.04
CA MET A 118 8.48 5.52 -18.41
C MET A 118 8.88 6.73 -17.56
N GLU A 119 9.47 7.76 -18.17
CA GLU A 119 9.87 9.00 -17.48
C GLU A 119 8.67 9.72 -16.83
N SER A 120 7.48 9.61 -17.41
CA SER A 120 6.25 10.19 -16.85
C SER A 120 5.83 9.53 -15.53
N VAL A 121 6.21 8.27 -15.30
CA VAL A 121 5.99 7.58 -14.00
C VAL A 121 6.81 8.28 -12.92
N ALA A 122 8.10 8.54 -13.19
CA ALA A 122 8.98 9.25 -12.28
C ALA A 122 8.51 10.68 -12.01
N ALA A 123 8.10 11.41 -13.05
CA ALA A 123 7.57 12.77 -12.93
C ALA A 123 6.30 12.81 -12.06
N THR A 124 5.41 11.84 -12.22
CA THR A 124 4.19 11.70 -11.41
C THR A 124 4.54 11.45 -9.95
N ALA A 125 5.40 10.47 -9.67
CA ALA A 125 5.80 10.13 -8.31
C ALA A 125 6.51 11.30 -7.62
N TYR A 126 7.40 11.97 -8.33
CA TYR A 126 8.07 13.16 -7.82
C TYR A 126 7.10 14.30 -7.51
N GLY A 127 6.10 14.50 -8.37
CA GLY A 127 5.02 15.46 -8.13
C GLY A 127 4.27 15.15 -6.84
N PHE A 128 3.90 13.89 -6.60
CA PHE A 128 3.24 13.46 -5.37
C PHE A 128 4.11 13.69 -4.13
N ARG A 129 5.40 13.37 -4.18
CA ARG A 129 6.34 13.65 -3.09
C ARG A 129 6.45 15.14 -2.77
N LYS A 130 6.58 16.00 -3.79
CA LYS A 130 6.74 17.46 -3.59
C LYS A 130 5.43 18.15 -3.23
N TYR A 131 4.29 17.58 -3.63
CA TYR A 131 2.97 18.16 -3.32
C TYR A 131 2.67 18.18 -1.82
N ALA A 132 3.11 17.19 -1.06
CA ALA A 132 2.95 17.16 0.40
C ALA A 132 3.40 18.48 1.06
N ALA A 133 4.63 18.90 0.78
CA ALA A 133 5.17 20.15 1.33
C ALA A 133 4.40 21.39 0.84
N ALA A 134 3.90 21.39 -0.42
CA ALA A 134 3.13 22.50 -0.98
C ALA A 134 1.79 22.71 -0.26
N ILE A 135 1.20 21.64 0.30
CA ILE A 135 -0.05 21.70 1.08
C ILE A 135 0.18 21.68 2.61
N GLY A 136 1.45 21.82 3.05
CA GLY A 136 1.81 21.89 4.47
C GLY A 136 1.67 20.57 5.22
N ARG A 137 1.84 19.43 4.54
CA ARG A 137 1.84 18.08 5.14
C ARG A 137 3.24 17.46 5.16
N GLU A 138 3.50 16.67 6.19
CA GLU A 138 4.74 15.92 6.35
C GLU A 138 4.52 14.46 5.92
N ILE A 139 4.54 14.20 4.61
CA ILE A 139 4.36 12.87 4.03
C ILE A 139 5.67 12.43 3.36
N ASP A 140 6.17 11.29 3.76
CA ASP A 140 7.33 10.66 3.14
C ASP A 140 6.91 9.69 2.04
N VAL A 141 6.87 10.15 0.80
CA VAL A 141 6.73 9.26 -0.37
C VAL A 141 8.10 8.66 -0.65
N ALA A 142 8.33 7.44 -0.17
CA ALA A 142 9.63 6.77 -0.23
C ALA A 142 10.01 6.29 -1.64
N GLY A 143 9.02 5.93 -2.45
CA GLY A 143 9.28 5.47 -3.81
C GLY A 143 8.05 4.90 -4.48
N VAL A 144 8.27 4.08 -5.53
CA VAL A 144 7.20 3.65 -6.43
C VAL A 144 7.15 2.15 -6.67
N ILE A 145 5.93 1.66 -6.90
CA ILE A 145 5.64 0.41 -7.60
C ILE A 145 5.05 0.79 -8.96
N ALA A 146 5.64 0.25 -10.03
CA ALA A 146 5.16 0.45 -11.40
C ALA A 146 4.06 -0.58 -11.73
N GLN A 147 2.80 -0.14 -11.67
CA GLN A 147 1.64 -0.98 -11.97
C GLN A 147 1.48 -1.17 -13.48
N ARG A 148 1.21 -2.40 -13.93
CA ARG A 148 1.07 -2.77 -15.34
C ARG A 148 2.32 -2.49 -16.19
N ALA A 149 3.51 -2.59 -15.57
CA ALA A 149 4.78 -2.36 -16.25
C ALA A 149 5.30 -3.66 -16.88
N HIS A 150 5.76 -3.55 -18.14
CA HIS A 150 6.51 -4.61 -18.78
C HIS A 150 7.96 -4.62 -18.26
N GLY A 151 8.61 -5.79 -18.28
CA GLY A 151 10.02 -5.92 -17.93
C GLY A 151 10.98 -5.39 -19.00
N GLY A 152 12.27 -5.63 -18.77
CA GLY A 152 13.34 -5.26 -19.68
C GLY A 152 13.52 -3.76 -19.86
N ARG A 153 13.53 -3.27 -21.10
CA ARG A 153 13.77 -1.85 -21.39
C ARG A 153 12.74 -0.90 -20.78
N HIS A 154 11.49 -1.34 -20.61
CA HIS A 154 10.44 -0.53 -20.03
C HIS A 154 10.71 -0.30 -18.52
N GLU A 155 10.94 -1.39 -17.80
CA GLU A 155 11.29 -1.32 -16.39
C GLU A 155 12.59 -0.53 -16.16
N GLN A 156 13.64 -0.80 -16.96
CA GLN A 156 14.89 -0.09 -16.85
C GLN A 156 14.72 1.42 -17.06
N GLY A 157 13.93 1.83 -18.07
CA GLY A 157 13.66 3.24 -18.33
C GLY A 157 12.90 3.92 -17.18
N ILE A 158 12.01 3.21 -16.47
CA ILE A 158 11.35 3.74 -15.26
C ILE A 158 12.39 3.94 -14.14
N ARG A 159 13.25 2.93 -13.90
CA ARG A 159 14.30 3.00 -12.87
C ARG A 159 15.27 4.15 -13.11
N ASP A 160 15.76 4.28 -14.34
CA ASP A 160 16.74 5.29 -14.72
C ASP A 160 16.18 6.73 -14.64
N ALA A 161 14.86 6.88 -14.76
CA ALA A 161 14.18 8.17 -14.68
C ALA A 161 13.87 8.62 -13.25
N LEU A 162 13.90 7.71 -12.26
CA LEU A 162 13.60 8.08 -10.88
C LEU A 162 14.70 8.96 -10.30
N PRO A 163 14.34 10.09 -9.65
CA PRO A 163 15.33 10.87 -8.91
C PRO A 163 15.81 10.11 -7.66
N GLU A 164 17.02 10.47 -7.17
CA GLU A 164 17.68 9.75 -6.06
C GLU A 164 16.87 9.65 -4.78
N GLU A 165 15.94 10.58 -4.55
CA GLU A 165 15.06 10.58 -3.37
C GLU A 165 13.84 9.64 -3.49
N LEU A 166 13.68 8.92 -4.60
CA LEU A 166 12.59 7.96 -4.81
C LEU A 166 13.15 6.58 -5.13
N GLU A 167 12.79 5.60 -4.33
CA GLU A 167 13.18 4.22 -4.56
C GLU A 167 12.25 3.51 -5.54
N TYR A 168 12.78 2.51 -6.24
CA TYR A 168 11.99 1.60 -7.06
C TYR A 168 11.76 0.29 -6.29
N PHE A 169 10.52 0.02 -5.92
CA PHE A 169 10.11 -1.17 -5.16
C PHE A 169 9.75 -2.35 -6.05
N GLY A 170 9.74 -2.17 -7.36
CA GLY A 170 9.40 -3.21 -8.31
C GLY A 170 8.22 -2.86 -9.21
N ARG A 171 7.71 -3.87 -9.87
CA ARG A 171 6.59 -3.74 -10.80
C ARG A 171 5.53 -4.83 -10.59
N ILE A 172 4.32 -4.52 -10.98
CA ILE A 172 3.28 -5.52 -11.20
C ILE A 172 3.13 -5.69 -12.71
N PRO A 173 3.31 -6.89 -13.26
CA PRO A 173 3.16 -7.11 -14.69
C PRO A 173 1.70 -6.96 -15.13
N PRO A 174 1.43 -6.58 -16.39
CA PRO A 174 0.06 -6.65 -16.92
C PRO A 174 -0.37 -8.10 -16.98
N SER A 175 -1.48 -8.43 -16.32
CA SER A 175 -2.07 -9.77 -16.30
C SER A 175 -3.58 -9.64 -16.18
N SER A 176 -4.32 -10.38 -17.01
CA SER A 176 -5.78 -10.47 -16.90
C SER A 176 -6.23 -11.27 -15.68
N GLU A 177 -5.36 -12.11 -15.13
CA GLU A 177 -5.64 -12.89 -13.91
C GLU A 177 -5.54 -12.07 -12.64
N LEU A 178 -4.88 -10.90 -12.70
CA LEU A 178 -4.77 -9.94 -11.61
C LEU A 178 -5.82 -8.81 -11.70
N GLU A 179 -6.79 -8.91 -12.60
CA GLU A 179 -7.88 -7.95 -12.69
C GLU A 179 -8.95 -8.29 -11.66
N ILE A 180 -9.08 -7.47 -10.63
CA ILE A 180 -10.24 -7.49 -9.72
C ILE A 180 -11.39 -6.83 -10.48
N GLN A 181 -12.48 -7.56 -10.69
CA GLN A 181 -13.63 -7.07 -11.45
C GLN A 181 -14.23 -5.83 -10.82
N ASP A 182 -14.63 -4.87 -11.66
CA ASP A 182 -15.29 -3.65 -11.19
C ASP A 182 -16.58 -3.97 -10.42
N ARG A 183 -16.78 -3.31 -9.32
CA ARG A 183 -17.84 -3.47 -8.30
C ARG A 183 -19.29 -3.29 -8.81
N HIS A 184 -19.52 -3.28 -10.13
CA HIS A 184 -20.84 -2.99 -10.72
C HIS A 184 -21.85 -4.15 -10.70
N LEU A 185 -21.43 -5.38 -10.41
CA LEU A 185 -22.28 -6.57 -10.48
C LEU A 185 -22.45 -7.36 -9.18
N GLY A 186 -22.00 -6.81 -8.05
CA GLY A 186 -22.06 -7.46 -6.74
C GLY A 186 -20.75 -7.29 -5.99
N LEU A 187 -20.84 -7.36 -4.66
CA LEU A 187 -19.67 -7.28 -3.77
C LEU A 187 -19.12 -8.71 -3.64
N GLU A 188 -18.08 -9.04 -4.40
CA GLU A 188 -17.38 -10.31 -4.22
C GLU A 188 -16.35 -10.18 -3.10
N MET A 189 -16.52 -10.97 -2.05
CA MET A 189 -15.60 -11.05 -0.92
C MET A 189 -14.37 -11.89 -1.31
N GLY A 190 -13.25 -11.70 -0.62
CA GLY A 190 -12.00 -12.37 -0.94
C GLY A 190 -12.07 -13.90 -0.99
N GLU A 191 -12.98 -14.52 -0.24
CA GLU A 191 -13.21 -15.97 -0.31
C GLU A 191 -13.91 -16.42 -1.61
N GLU A 192 -14.72 -15.54 -2.21
CA GLU A 192 -15.51 -15.82 -3.43
C GLU A 192 -14.74 -15.47 -4.71
N ALA A 193 -13.87 -14.47 -4.65
CA ALA A 193 -13.12 -13.92 -5.77
C ALA A 193 -11.61 -13.79 -5.48
N ALA A 194 -11.03 -14.79 -4.80
CA ALA A 194 -9.60 -14.80 -4.53
C ALA A 194 -8.81 -14.76 -5.84
N LEU A 195 -7.85 -13.84 -5.93
CA LEU A 195 -6.91 -13.83 -7.05
C LEU A 195 -6.12 -15.15 -7.08
N PRO A 196 -5.80 -15.68 -8.28
CA PRO A 196 -5.03 -16.91 -8.40
C PRO A 196 -3.69 -16.81 -7.67
N HIS A 197 -3.40 -17.77 -6.81
CA HIS A 197 -2.15 -17.79 -6.04
C HIS A 197 -0.90 -17.74 -6.92
N GLU A 198 -0.91 -18.45 -8.06
CA GLU A 198 0.21 -18.47 -9.00
C GLU A 198 0.45 -17.07 -9.61
N ALA A 199 -0.61 -16.37 -10.01
CA ALA A 199 -0.50 -15.02 -10.56
C ALA A 199 0.01 -14.00 -9.53
N LEU A 200 -0.41 -14.13 -8.27
CA LEU A 200 0.09 -13.30 -7.18
C LEU A 200 1.57 -13.59 -6.86
N SER A 201 1.98 -14.86 -6.84
CA SER A 201 3.39 -15.23 -6.64
C SER A 201 4.26 -14.73 -7.80
N GLU A 202 3.80 -14.85 -9.06
CA GLU A 202 4.50 -14.26 -10.20
C GLU A 202 4.64 -12.73 -10.07
N ALA A 203 3.61 -12.04 -9.60
CA ALA A 203 3.70 -10.61 -9.35
C ALA A 203 4.66 -10.29 -8.20
N ALA A 204 4.65 -11.09 -7.14
CA ALA A 204 5.54 -10.97 -5.99
C ALA A 204 7.02 -11.11 -6.37
N ASP A 205 7.36 -12.02 -7.29
CA ASP A 205 8.73 -12.22 -7.79
C ASP A 205 9.35 -10.96 -8.44
N HIS A 206 8.53 -10.00 -8.83
CA HIS A 206 8.96 -8.73 -9.41
C HIS A 206 9.07 -7.58 -8.41
N LEU A 207 8.86 -7.86 -7.12
CA LEU A 207 8.93 -6.87 -6.03
C LEU A 207 10.22 -7.05 -5.24
N ASP A 208 10.79 -5.94 -4.79
CA ASP A 208 12.00 -5.92 -3.97
C ASP A 208 11.62 -6.01 -2.47
N THR A 209 11.50 -7.24 -1.97
CA THR A 209 11.06 -7.53 -0.60
C THR A 209 11.95 -6.90 0.46
N GLU A 210 13.27 -6.86 0.24
CA GLU A 210 14.23 -6.26 1.18
C GLU A 210 13.97 -4.76 1.33
N ARG A 211 13.69 -4.04 0.25
CA ARG A 211 13.37 -2.61 0.29
C ARG A 211 12.10 -2.29 1.07
N PHE A 212 11.08 -3.14 1.00
CA PHE A 212 9.87 -2.95 1.81
C PHE A 212 10.16 -3.06 3.30
N VAL A 213 11.03 -3.98 3.70
CA VAL A 213 11.44 -4.15 5.09
C VAL A 213 12.32 -2.98 5.55
N ASP A 214 13.24 -2.54 4.69
CA ASP A 214 14.16 -1.44 4.98
C ASP A 214 13.45 -0.10 5.13
N VAL A 215 12.42 0.17 4.31
CA VAL A 215 11.66 1.41 4.39
C VAL A 215 10.68 1.41 5.55
N ALA A 216 10.22 0.24 6.00
CA ALA A 216 9.23 0.11 7.06
C ALA A 216 9.74 0.68 8.39
N ARG A 217 8.92 1.53 9.03
CA ARG A 217 9.25 2.11 10.34
C ARG A 217 8.12 1.98 11.35
N ALA A 218 8.47 2.06 12.62
CA ALA A 218 7.48 2.04 13.69
C ALA A 218 6.86 3.44 13.83
N PRO A 219 5.53 3.54 14.01
CA PRO A 219 4.90 4.80 14.35
C PRO A 219 5.40 5.31 15.72
N PRO A 220 5.25 6.62 15.99
CA PRO A 220 5.54 7.18 17.30
C PRO A 220 4.81 6.39 18.40
N GLN A 221 5.49 6.15 19.52
CA GLN A 221 4.87 5.41 20.63
C GLN A 221 3.69 6.20 21.18
N VAL A 222 2.50 5.64 21.04
CA VAL A 222 1.32 6.11 21.78
C VAL A 222 1.35 5.42 23.14
N GLU A 223 1.39 6.19 24.22
CA GLU A 223 1.15 5.65 25.55
C GLU A 223 -0.26 5.04 25.57
N LEU A 224 -0.32 3.73 25.48
CA LEU A 224 -1.56 3.00 25.72
C LEU A 224 -1.91 3.23 27.19
N ALA A 225 -2.82 4.18 27.46
CA ALA A 225 -3.40 4.30 28.78
C ALA A 225 -3.91 2.92 29.19
N SER A 226 -3.33 2.35 30.26
CA SER A 226 -3.81 1.10 30.85
C SER A 226 -5.28 1.30 31.19
N THR A 227 -6.17 0.63 30.46
CA THR A 227 -7.58 0.55 30.81
C THR A 227 -7.65 -0.39 32.01
N ASP A 228 -7.49 0.16 33.21
CA ASP A 228 -7.88 -0.54 34.42
C ASP A 228 -9.40 -0.81 34.31
N MET A 229 -9.75 -2.08 34.12
CA MET A 229 -11.13 -2.56 34.34
C MET A 229 -11.34 -2.84 35.83
#